data_3f18e06f90828e93a3f7e5e2e050a491
#
_entry.id   3f18e06f90828e93a3f7e5e2e050a491
#
_cell.length_a   1.000
_cell.length_b   1.000
_cell.length_c   1.000
_cell.angle_alpha   90.00
_cell.angle_beta   90.00
_cell.angle_gamma   90.00
#
_symmetry.space_group_name_H-M   'P 1'
#
loop_
_entity.id
_entity.type
_entity.pdbx_description
1 polymer ?
#
loop_
_entity_poly.entity_id
_entity_poly.type
_entity_poly.pdbx_seq_one_letter_code
_entity_poly.pdbx_strand_id
1 'polypeptide(L)'
;MSIDERYPRLALVALLGFVVLGLVVGTATSAAPFGPYNYDWDGGSELRTELGSTTTVDVAHSTDEYGDTSPQGTAAVVIDPGSGYGAGDRSQLSSFVFDGGTLVIADGDETANVLLSELGVSARIDGTPVQDEDYHHRVPALVRANEVEEYDRVRDVDALTLNHGTVLDPGEATPLVNTSVLAYLDENGNEELDENETLASRSVAAVEPLGAGEVVVVSDESAFTNAMLDQAGNRQFVRNLAADHDRVVLDYSADGSLPPLTYLFLTLREAPLLQFLLGASGVAIIALWGSQPLARLQSAVDRRRGSTDVTTAVTEETVATYLADRHPHWDGDRIRRVSKAITRQRRQGGHDD
;
A
#
# COMPACT_ATOMS: atom_id res chain seq x y z
N MET A 1 -16.80 27.16 -31.00
CA MET A 1 -16.09 26.96 -29.71
C MET A 1 -14.64 27.34 -29.94
N SER A 2 -14.22 28.53 -29.44
CA SER A 2 -12.89 29.09 -29.67
C SER A 2 -11.82 28.19 -29.02
N ILE A 3 -10.61 28.26 -29.58
CA ILE A 3 -9.44 27.52 -29.09
C ILE A 3 -9.17 27.84 -27.61
N ASP A 4 -9.46 29.09 -27.18
CA ASP A 4 -9.24 29.60 -25.81
C ASP A 4 -10.10 28.89 -24.72
N GLU A 5 -11.27 28.35 -25.04
CA GLU A 5 -12.11 27.66 -24.04
C GLU A 5 -11.75 26.16 -23.85
N ARG A 6 -10.95 25.57 -24.76
CA ARG A 6 -10.54 24.18 -24.69
C ARG A 6 -9.36 23.94 -23.73
N TYR A 7 -8.41 24.88 -23.68
CA TYR A 7 -7.22 24.77 -22.84
C TYR A 7 -7.52 24.64 -21.34
N PRO A 8 -8.40 25.49 -20.74
CA PRO A 8 -8.71 25.36 -19.32
C PRO A 8 -9.38 24.02 -18.99
N ARG A 9 -10.25 23.49 -19.88
CA ARG A 9 -10.91 22.19 -19.68
C ARG A 9 -9.93 21.04 -19.82
N LEU A 10 -9.02 21.07 -20.80
CA LEU A 10 -7.97 20.06 -20.95
C LEU A 10 -7.00 20.09 -19.76
N ALA A 11 -6.62 21.28 -19.29
CA ALA A 11 -5.78 21.44 -18.11
C ALA A 11 -6.46 20.87 -16.84
N LEU A 12 -7.76 21.10 -16.68
CA LEU A 12 -8.54 20.60 -15.55
C LEU A 12 -8.70 19.07 -15.60
N VAL A 13 -8.92 18.49 -16.79
CA VAL A 13 -8.97 17.03 -16.98
C VAL A 13 -7.61 16.40 -16.72
N ALA A 14 -6.53 17.01 -17.21
CA ALA A 14 -5.17 16.56 -16.95
C ALA A 14 -4.84 16.63 -15.45
N LEU A 15 -5.16 17.74 -14.78
CA LEU A 15 -4.98 17.91 -13.34
C LEU A 15 -5.77 16.84 -12.56
N LEU A 16 -7.03 16.63 -12.91
CA LEU A 16 -7.86 15.58 -12.29
C LEU A 16 -7.25 14.20 -12.51
N GLY A 17 -6.75 13.91 -13.71
CA GLY A 17 -6.04 12.67 -14.03
C GLY A 17 -4.79 12.47 -13.17
N PHE A 18 -3.98 13.52 -12.97
CA PHE A 18 -2.81 13.49 -12.09
C PHE A 18 -3.20 13.29 -10.62
N VAL A 19 -4.25 13.96 -10.14
CA VAL A 19 -4.74 13.77 -8.76
C VAL A 19 -5.25 12.35 -8.54
N VAL A 20 -6.03 11.81 -9.48
CA VAL A 20 -6.53 10.43 -9.40
C VAL A 20 -5.36 9.43 -9.45
N LEU A 21 -4.40 9.63 -10.36
CA LEU A 21 -3.21 8.79 -10.43
C LEU A 21 -2.39 8.85 -9.14
N GLY A 22 -2.17 10.05 -8.59
CA GLY A 22 -1.46 10.24 -7.32
C GLY A 22 -2.18 9.58 -6.14
N LEU A 23 -3.52 9.66 -6.10
CA LEU A 23 -4.32 8.95 -5.10
C LEU A 23 -4.22 7.43 -5.27
N VAL A 24 -4.30 6.90 -6.50
CA VAL A 24 -4.16 5.47 -6.77
C VAL A 24 -2.78 4.98 -6.36
N VAL A 25 -1.71 5.67 -6.75
CA VAL A 25 -0.34 5.31 -6.36
C VAL A 25 -0.17 5.40 -4.85
N GLY A 26 -0.55 6.53 -4.23
CA GLY A 26 -0.38 6.73 -2.78
C GLY A 26 -1.19 5.80 -1.89
N THR A 27 -2.28 5.22 -2.43
CA THR A 27 -3.10 4.25 -1.69
C THR A 27 -2.80 2.79 -2.07
N ALA A 28 -2.06 2.55 -3.16
CA ALA A 28 -1.58 1.22 -3.56
C ALA A 28 -0.23 0.86 -2.93
N THR A 29 0.49 1.84 -2.33
CA THR A 29 1.73 1.63 -1.59
C THR A 29 1.45 1.64 -0.10
N SER A 30 2.15 0.79 0.64
CA SER A 30 2.19 0.79 2.10
C SER A 30 3.46 1.49 2.56
N ALA A 31 3.43 2.13 3.72
CA ALA A 31 4.63 2.61 4.43
C ALA A 31 4.89 1.75 5.69
N ALA A 32 4.22 0.61 5.82
CA ALA A 32 4.47 -0.31 6.93
C ALA A 32 5.87 -0.94 6.76
N PRO A 33 6.72 -0.95 7.80
CA PRO A 33 7.98 -1.68 7.78
C PRO A 33 7.75 -3.14 7.35
N PHE A 34 8.69 -3.72 6.65
CA PHE A 34 8.63 -5.08 6.08
C PHE A 34 7.46 -5.34 5.11
N GLY A 35 6.53 -4.40 4.94
CA GLY A 35 5.30 -4.56 4.15
C GLY A 35 5.56 -4.98 2.70
N PRO A 36 4.79 -5.95 2.13
CA PRO A 36 5.02 -6.50 0.78
C PRO A 36 4.69 -5.49 -0.34
N TYR A 37 4.10 -4.36 0.01
CA TYR A 37 3.75 -3.24 -0.87
C TYR A 37 4.50 -1.95 -0.50
N ASN A 38 5.44 -2.01 0.44
CA ASN A 38 6.34 -0.92 0.78
C ASN A 38 7.58 -0.99 -0.13
N TYR A 39 7.79 0.06 -0.92
CA TYR A 39 8.93 0.21 -1.85
C TYR A 39 10.08 1.01 -1.26
N ASP A 40 9.94 1.49 -0.02
CA ASP A 40 11.01 2.18 0.69
C ASP A 40 12.09 1.18 1.16
N TRP A 41 13.17 1.66 1.71
CA TRP A 41 14.34 0.86 2.10
C TRP A 41 14.01 -0.23 3.16
N ASP A 42 13.03 0.03 4.04
CA ASP A 42 12.56 -0.85 5.10
C ASP A 42 11.39 -1.76 4.70
N GLY A 43 10.97 -1.71 3.44
CA GLY A 43 9.88 -2.51 2.92
C GLY A 43 10.27 -3.91 2.46
N GLY A 44 9.25 -4.74 2.16
CA GLY A 44 9.37 -6.12 1.68
C GLY A 44 8.99 -6.31 0.20
N SER A 45 8.89 -5.23 -0.59
CA SER A 45 8.46 -5.35 -1.99
C SER A 45 9.46 -6.07 -2.88
N GLU A 46 10.76 -5.96 -2.61
CA GLU A 46 11.80 -6.71 -3.32
C GLU A 46 11.79 -8.19 -2.91
N LEU A 47 11.59 -8.50 -1.62
CA LEU A 47 11.39 -9.88 -1.16
C LEU A 47 10.27 -10.55 -1.93
N ARG A 48 9.09 -9.91 -2.01
CA ARG A 48 7.96 -10.42 -2.79
C ARG A 48 8.30 -10.62 -4.25
N THR A 49 9.04 -9.69 -4.85
CA THR A 49 9.44 -9.75 -6.26
C THR A 49 10.44 -10.88 -6.50
N GLU A 50 11.42 -11.04 -5.60
CA GLU A 50 12.44 -12.09 -5.69
C GLU A 50 11.81 -13.48 -5.61
N LEU A 51 10.98 -13.71 -4.59
CA LEU A 51 10.25 -14.97 -4.43
C LEU A 51 9.33 -15.24 -5.62
N GLY A 52 8.61 -14.21 -6.10
CA GLY A 52 7.70 -14.33 -7.25
C GLY A 52 8.39 -14.57 -8.59
N SER A 53 9.72 -14.47 -8.65
CA SER A 53 10.49 -14.77 -9.85
C SER A 53 10.61 -16.28 -10.15
N THR A 54 10.45 -17.12 -9.14
CA THR A 54 10.65 -18.58 -9.21
C THR A 54 9.42 -19.38 -8.80
N THR A 55 8.54 -18.84 -7.99
CA THR A 55 7.37 -19.54 -7.45
C THR A 55 6.13 -18.63 -7.36
N THR A 56 4.98 -19.20 -7.03
CA THR A 56 3.77 -18.41 -6.77
C THR A 56 3.86 -17.79 -5.39
N VAL A 57 3.64 -16.46 -5.29
CA VAL A 57 3.65 -15.72 -4.02
C VAL A 57 2.26 -15.22 -3.70
N ASP A 58 1.74 -15.62 -2.57
CA ASP A 58 0.52 -15.10 -1.97
C ASP A 58 0.86 -14.26 -0.74
N VAL A 59 0.00 -13.31 -0.40
CA VAL A 59 0.11 -12.50 0.82
C VAL A 59 -1.08 -12.84 1.70
N ALA A 60 -0.83 -13.48 2.84
CA ALA A 60 -1.87 -13.82 3.81
C ALA A 60 -2.08 -12.67 4.81
N HIS A 61 -3.33 -12.32 5.02
CA HIS A 61 -3.77 -11.32 5.99
C HIS A 61 -4.57 -11.92 7.14
N SER A 62 -4.77 -13.22 7.10
CA SER A 62 -5.39 -14.02 8.14
C SER A 62 -4.79 -15.43 8.13
N THR A 63 -4.54 -15.99 9.29
CA THR A 63 -4.10 -17.39 9.41
C THR A 63 -5.17 -18.40 8.95
N ASP A 64 -6.43 -17.99 8.83
CA ASP A 64 -7.50 -18.80 8.23
C ASP A 64 -7.19 -19.22 6.79
N GLU A 65 -6.40 -18.41 6.06
CA GLU A 65 -5.99 -18.67 4.68
C GLU A 65 -5.07 -19.91 4.55
N TYR A 66 -4.43 -20.33 5.63
CA TYR A 66 -3.64 -21.58 5.67
C TYR A 66 -4.52 -22.84 5.53
N GLY A 67 -5.79 -22.77 5.95
CA GLY A 67 -6.74 -23.86 5.81
C GLY A 67 -7.08 -24.23 4.36
N ASP A 68 -6.93 -23.28 3.44
CA ASP A 68 -7.19 -23.46 2.02
C ASP A 68 -5.93 -23.82 1.20
N THR A 69 -4.77 -23.91 1.88
CA THR A 69 -3.47 -24.14 1.25
C THR A 69 -2.95 -25.53 1.59
N SER A 70 -2.43 -26.27 0.59
CA SER A 70 -1.71 -27.52 0.86
C SER A 70 -0.38 -27.20 1.55
N PRO A 71 -0.12 -27.68 2.78
CA PRO A 71 1.13 -27.41 3.46
C PRO A 71 2.35 -27.95 2.71
N GLN A 72 2.25 -29.17 2.15
CA GLN A 72 3.33 -29.78 1.38
C GLN A 72 3.64 -28.95 0.13
N GLY A 73 4.90 -28.58 -0.06
CA GLY A 73 5.35 -27.73 -1.17
C GLY A 73 5.01 -26.25 -0.98
N THR A 74 4.63 -25.85 0.24
CA THR A 74 4.40 -24.45 0.59
C THR A 74 5.38 -24.00 1.68
N ALA A 75 6.04 -22.85 1.47
CA ALA A 75 6.74 -22.12 2.52
C ALA A 75 5.93 -20.91 2.97
N ALA A 76 5.91 -20.64 4.26
CA ALA A 76 5.35 -19.43 4.85
C ALA A 76 6.48 -18.58 5.45
N VAL A 77 6.49 -17.29 5.20
CA VAL A 77 7.50 -16.34 5.71
C VAL A 77 6.81 -15.34 6.61
N VAL A 78 7.19 -15.32 7.87
CA VAL A 78 6.73 -14.46 8.95
C VAL A 78 7.89 -13.55 9.34
N ILE A 79 7.73 -12.25 9.17
CA ILE A 79 8.75 -11.25 9.49
C ILE A 79 8.21 -10.36 10.59
N ASP A 80 8.99 -10.16 11.66
CA ASP A 80 8.62 -9.36 12.83
C ASP A 80 7.26 -9.76 13.41
N PRO A 81 7.07 -11.05 13.79
CA PRO A 81 5.80 -11.52 14.34
C PRO A 81 5.40 -10.83 15.62
N GLY A 82 6.35 -10.33 16.40
CA GLY A 82 6.11 -9.73 17.70
C GLY A 82 5.21 -10.60 18.58
N SER A 83 4.19 -9.98 19.20
CA SER A 83 3.15 -10.65 19.96
C SER A 83 1.80 -10.76 19.21
N GLY A 84 1.80 -10.55 17.88
CA GLY A 84 0.58 -10.36 17.09
C GLY A 84 -0.31 -11.61 16.94
N TYR A 85 0.24 -12.80 17.06
CA TYR A 85 -0.52 -14.04 16.89
C TYR A 85 -1.32 -14.43 18.13
N GLY A 86 -2.64 -14.58 17.99
CA GLY A 86 -3.52 -15.17 18.99
C GLY A 86 -3.36 -16.69 19.11
N ALA A 87 -3.97 -17.30 20.12
CA ALA A 87 -3.88 -18.76 20.32
C ALA A 87 -4.43 -19.57 19.13
N GLY A 88 -5.46 -19.06 18.44
CA GLY A 88 -6.01 -19.67 17.23
C GLY A 88 -5.01 -19.65 16.07
N ASP A 89 -4.38 -18.50 15.87
CA ASP A 89 -3.39 -18.29 14.81
C ASP A 89 -2.19 -19.21 14.98
N ARG A 90 -1.64 -19.27 16.19
CA ARG A 90 -0.52 -20.16 16.52
C ARG A 90 -0.85 -21.64 16.31
N SER A 91 -2.10 -22.05 16.62
CA SER A 91 -2.57 -23.42 16.33
C SER A 91 -2.62 -23.70 14.84
N GLN A 92 -3.01 -22.75 14.02
CA GLN A 92 -3.05 -22.90 12.56
C GLN A 92 -1.64 -22.98 11.97
N LEU A 93 -0.71 -22.11 12.39
CA LEU A 93 0.69 -22.18 12.01
C LEU A 93 1.34 -23.51 12.44
N SER A 94 1.05 -23.97 13.66
CA SER A 94 1.52 -25.26 14.14
C SER A 94 1.00 -26.41 13.27
N SER A 95 -0.30 -26.43 12.96
CA SER A 95 -0.88 -27.45 12.08
C SER A 95 -0.27 -27.42 10.69
N PHE A 96 -0.06 -26.21 10.11
CA PHE A 96 0.60 -26.04 8.82
C PHE A 96 1.98 -26.70 8.78
N VAL A 97 2.81 -26.47 9.79
CA VAL A 97 4.15 -27.06 9.85
C VAL A 97 4.06 -28.57 10.07
N PHE A 98 3.25 -29.04 11.05
CA PHE A 98 3.11 -30.47 11.34
C PHE A 98 2.64 -31.30 10.14
N ASP A 99 1.82 -30.67 9.27
CA ASP A 99 1.30 -31.30 8.06
C ASP A 99 2.25 -31.18 6.85
N GLY A 100 3.47 -30.63 7.01
CA GLY A 100 4.54 -30.67 6.02
C GLY A 100 4.86 -29.32 5.36
N GLY A 101 4.40 -28.19 5.92
CA GLY A 101 4.80 -26.86 5.50
C GLY A 101 6.17 -26.44 6.05
N THR A 102 6.86 -25.56 5.35
CA THR A 102 8.06 -24.88 5.84
C THR A 102 7.67 -23.51 6.38
N LEU A 103 7.99 -23.24 7.64
CA LEU A 103 7.74 -21.93 8.27
C LEU A 103 9.06 -21.22 8.51
N VAL A 104 9.22 -20.03 7.95
CA VAL A 104 10.37 -19.13 8.18
C VAL A 104 9.94 -18.04 9.14
N ILE A 105 10.64 -17.90 10.26
CA ILE A 105 10.40 -16.85 11.25
C ILE A 105 11.66 -15.99 11.34
N ALA A 106 11.54 -14.71 11.07
CA ALA A 106 12.63 -13.75 11.18
C ALA A 106 12.26 -12.64 12.18
N ASP A 107 13.06 -12.51 13.23
CA ASP A 107 12.85 -11.50 14.27
C ASP A 107 14.18 -11.25 15.01
N GLY A 108 14.45 -10.00 15.37
CA GLY A 108 15.60 -9.61 16.21
C GLY A 108 15.25 -9.47 17.70
N ASP A 109 13.98 -9.66 18.07
CA ASP A 109 13.49 -9.47 19.43
C ASP A 109 13.06 -10.82 20.08
N GLU A 110 13.31 -10.96 21.38
CA GLU A 110 12.92 -12.16 22.15
C GLU A 110 11.40 -12.36 22.24
N THR A 111 10.59 -11.40 21.83
CA THR A 111 9.12 -11.53 21.82
C THR A 111 8.63 -12.64 20.91
N ALA A 112 9.34 -12.95 19.82
CA ALA A 112 9.06 -14.08 18.94
C ALA A 112 9.21 -15.44 19.64
N ASN A 113 9.94 -15.51 20.77
CA ASN A 113 10.13 -16.76 21.52
C ASN A 113 8.81 -17.33 22.06
N VAL A 114 7.77 -16.49 22.22
CA VAL A 114 6.43 -16.96 22.57
C VAL A 114 5.86 -17.84 21.45
N LEU A 115 5.97 -17.37 20.19
CA LEU A 115 5.53 -18.14 19.02
C LEU A 115 6.36 -19.41 18.88
N LEU A 116 7.70 -19.31 18.91
CA LEU A 116 8.61 -20.45 18.80
C LEU A 116 8.31 -21.53 19.87
N SER A 117 8.09 -21.10 21.13
CA SER A 117 7.77 -22.01 22.22
C SER A 117 6.44 -22.74 22.02
N GLU A 118 5.41 -22.05 21.55
CA GLU A 118 4.09 -22.65 21.33
C GLU A 118 4.04 -23.54 20.10
N LEU A 119 4.87 -23.27 19.10
CA LEU A 119 5.09 -24.19 17.96
C LEU A 119 5.83 -25.46 18.39
N GLY A 120 6.55 -25.43 19.53
CA GLY A 120 7.37 -26.54 20.00
C GLY A 120 8.80 -26.51 19.45
N VAL A 121 9.23 -25.40 18.86
CA VAL A 121 10.60 -25.16 18.39
C VAL A 121 11.50 -24.92 19.59
N SER A 122 12.71 -25.53 19.58
CA SER A 122 13.69 -25.41 20.68
C SER A 122 14.58 -24.15 20.56
N ALA A 123 14.80 -23.68 19.32
CA ALA A 123 15.59 -22.47 19.08
C ALA A 123 14.98 -21.24 19.76
N ARG A 124 15.87 -20.36 20.28
CA ARG A 124 15.47 -19.11 20.96
C ARG A 124 16.28 -17.94 20.44
N ILE A 125 15.62 -16.82 20.21
CA ILE A 125 16.23 -15.53 19.88
C ILE A 125 16.70 -14.87 21.16
N ASP A 126 17.97 -14.38 21.18
CA ASP A 126 18.58 -13.80 22.37
C ASP A 126 18.08 -12.36 22.62
N GLY A 127 17.94 -11.56 21.56
CA GLY A 127 17.50 -10.16 21.63
C GLY A 127 18.63 -9.15 21.91
N THR A 128 19.82 -9.60 22.33
CA THR A 128 20.98 -8.71 22.50
C THR A 128 21.64 -8.46 21.15
N PRO A 129 21.93 -7.21 20.77
CA PRO A 129 22.58 -6.90 19.50
C PRO A 129 23.91 -7.61 19.35
N VAL A 130 24.15 -8.21 18.19
CA VAL A 130 25.42 -8.84 17.86
C VAL A 130 26.28 -7.87 17.04
N GLN A 131 27.58 -7.87 17.32
CA GLN A 131 28.58 -7.13 16.59
C GLN A 131 29.76 -8.03 16.21
N ASP A 132 30.47 -7.69 15.13
CA ASP A 132 31.66 -8.42 14.69
C ASP A 132 32.73 -7.43 14.24
N GLU A 133 33.88 -7.48 14.85
CA GLU A 133 34.98 -6.52 14.60
C GLU A 133 35.70 -6.71 13.25
N ASP A 134 35.59 -7.89 12.65
CA ASP A 134 36.30 -8.23 11.41
C ASP A 134 35.34 -8.52 10.23
N TYR A 135 34.29 -9.27 10.49
CA TYR A 135 33.34 -9.69 9.46
C TYR A 135 32.04 -8.87 9.49
N HIS A 136 32.14 -7.64 9.01
CA HIS A 136 31.00 -6.73 8.94
C HIS A 136 30.93 -5.96 7.61
N HIS A 137 29.79 -5.33 7.33
CA HIS A 137 29.61 -4.38 6.22
C HIS A 137 29.59 -2.95 6.77
N ARG A 138 30.68 -2.18 6.59
CA ARG A 138 30.88 -0.78 7.00
C ARG A 138 31.02 -0.54 8.50
N VAL A 139 30.20 -1.13 9.35
CA VAL A 139 30.20 -0.96 10.80
C VAL A 139 30.00 -2.31 11.48
N PRO A 140 30.54 -2.54 12.70
CA PRO A 140 30.45 -3.83 13.41
C PRO A 140 29.02 -4.37 13.58
N ALA A 141 28.02 -3.51 13.71
CA ALA A 141 26.62 -3.87 13.86
C ALA A 141 25.95 -4.39 12.55
N LEU A 142 26.59 -4.21 11.38
CA LEU A 142 26.16 -4.84 10.14
C LEU A 142 26.98 -6.13 9.93
N VAL A 143 26.70 -7.12 10.76
CA VAL A 143 27.43 -8.39 10.80
C VAL A 143 27.29 -9.16 9.49
N ARG A 144 28.39 -9.69 8.98
CA ARG A 144 28.43 -10.66 7.89
C ARG A 144 28.73 -12.05 8.47
N ALA A 145 27.69 -12.75 8.86
CA ALA A 145 27.80 -14.10 9.36
C ALA A 145 28.25 -15.04 8.22
N ASN A 146 29.49 -15.49 8.27
CA ASN A 146 30.19 -16.13 7.16
C ASN A 146 30.58 -17.59 7.44
N GLU A 147 30.25 -18.14 8.62
CA GLU A 147 30.37 -19.55 8.89
C GLU A 147 29.07 -20.26 8.48
N VAL A 148 29.01 -20.66 7.20
CA VAL A 148 27.81 -21.25 6.59
C VAL A 148 27.96 -22.76 6.56
N GLU A 149 26.95 -23.47 7.08
CA GLU A 149 26.92 -24.93 7.15
C GLU A 149 26.56 -25.56 5.78
N GLU A 150 26.88 -26.84 5.61
CA GLU A 150 26.50 -27.57 4.40
C GLU A 150 25.05 -28.05 4.50
N TYR A 151 24.10 -27.21 4.05
CA TYR A 151 22.66 -27.49 4.09
C TYR A 151 21.95 -26.88 2.87
N ASP A 152 20.86 -27.51 2.40
CA ASP A 152 20.15 -27.07 1.19
C ASP A 152 19.61 -25.63 1.28
N ARG A 153 19.15 -25.22 2.46
CA ARG A 153 18.61 -23.86 2.69
C ARG A 153 19.67 -22.74 2.57
N VAL A 154 20.92 -23.08 2.65
CA VAL A 154 22.06 -22.15 2.56
C VAL A 154 23.03 -22.49 1.41
N ARG A 155 22.56 -23.25 0.41
CA ARG A 155 23.35 -23.58 -0.77
C ARG A 155 23.75 -22.32 -1.52
N ASP A 156 25.03 -22.21 -1.87
CA ASP A 156 25.63 -21.07 -2.57
C ASP A 156 25.47 -19.73 -1.82
N VAL A 157 25.25 -19.78 -0.51
CA VAL A 157 25.27 -18.61 0.38
C VAL A 157 26.69 -18.48 0.96
N ASP A 158 27.38 -17.39 0.65
CA ASP A 158 28.73 -17.13 1.19
C ASP A 158 28.68 -16.51 2.60
N ALA A 159 27.62 -15.77 2.91
CA ALA A 159 27.37 -15.14 4.19
C ALA A 159 25.90 -14.73 4.30
N LEU A 160 25.40 -14.54 5.51
CA LEU A 160 24.14 -13.83 5.78
C LEU A 160 24.49 -12.49 6.43
N THR A 161 24.05 -11.40 5.82
CA THR A 161 24.35 -10.04 6.34
C THR A 161 23.18 -9.56 7.18
N LEU A 162 23.44 -9.24 8.43
CA LEU A 162 22.51 -8.72 9.40
C LEU A 162 22.63 -7.20 9.52
N ASN A 163 21.59 -6.56 10.01
CA ASN A 163 21.57 -5.13 10.30
C ASN A 163 21.01 -4.88 11.71
N HIS A 164 21.91 -4.72 12.67
CA HIS A 164 21.57 -4.67 14.09
C HIS A 164 20.81 -5.90 14.60
N GLY A 165 21.03 -7.06 13.99
CA GLY A 165 20.42 -8.32 14.39
C GLY A 165 20.99 -8.83 15.70
N THR A 166 20.49 -9.99 16.12
CA THR A 166 20.92 -10.70 17.32
C THR A 166 21.45 -12.10 17.01
N VAL A 167 21.46 -12.99 17.97
CA VAL A 167 21.89 -14.38 17.82
C VAL A 167 20.79 -15.33 18.24
N LEU A 168 20.97 -16.61 17.92
CA LEU A 168 20.11 -17.72 18.34
C LEU A 168 20.84 -18.60 19.36
N ASP A 169 20.15 -19.01 20.42
CA ASP A 169 20.41 -20.29 21.05
C ASP A 169 19.68 -21.36 20.22
N PRO A 170 20.40 -22.21 19.46
CA PRO A 170 19.76 -23.14 18.55
C PRO A 170 19.02 -24.29 19.27
N GLY A 171 19.33 -24.55 20.54
CA GLY A 171 18.74 -25.70 21.24
C GLY A 171 19.01 -27.02 20.50
N GLU A 172 17.94 -27.71 20.08
CA GLU A 172 18.02 -28.94 19.25
C GLU A 172 17.98 -28.66 17.73
N ALA A 173 17.77 -27.38 17.32
CA ALA A 173 17.79 -26.99 15.92
C ALA A 173 19.22 -27.11 15.34
N THR A 174 19.30 -27.38 14.05
CA THR A 174 20.56 -27.41 13.31
C THR A 174 20.93 -25.99 12.92
N PRO A 175 22.08 -25.44 13.37
CA PRO A 175 22.59 -24.16 12.88
C PRO A 175 22.77 -24.19 11.36
N LEU A 176 22.42 -23.13 10.68
CA LEU A 176 22.61 -22.95 9.23
C LEU A 176 23.73 -21.95 8.93
N VAL A 177 23.75 -20.86 9.69
CA VAL A 177 24.72 -19.79 9.52
C VAL A 177 25.15 -19.29 10.91
N ASN A 178 26.44 -19.15 11.09
CA ASN A 178 27.04 -18.62 12.31
C ASN A 178 27.88 -17.37 12.00
N THR A 179 28.06 -16.52 13.00
CA THR A 179 29.01 -15.40 12.98
C THR A 179 30.44 -15.92 13.01
N SER A 180 31.39 -15.04 12.81
CA SER A 180 32.78 -15.36 13.05
C SER A 180 33.09 -15.56 14.56
N VAL A 181 34.27 -16.09 14.86
CA VAL A 181 34.76 -16.22 16.25
C VAL A 181 35.08 -14.88 16.91
N LEU A 182 35.06 -13.78 16.15
CA LEU A 182 35.33 -12.41 16.64
C LEU A 182 34.03 -11.62 16.90
N ALA A 183 32.87 -12.27 16.80
CA ALA A 183 31.61 -11.67 17.16
C ALA A 183 31.39 -11.66 18.68
N TYR A 184 30.69 -10.64 19.15
CA TYR A 184 30.31 -10.48 20.55
C TYR A 184 28.85 -9.94 20.65
N LEU A 185 28.27 -10.09 21.84
CA LEU A 185 26.99 -9.46 22.17
C LEU A 185 27.28 -8.14 22.89
N ASP A 186 26.71 -7.07 22.35
CA ASP A 186 26.77 -5.73 22.95
C ASP A 186 25.72 -5.61 24.05
N GLU A 187 26.09 -6.05 25.28
CA GLU A 187 25.17 -6.17 26.42
C GLU A 187 24.73 -4.80 26.97
N ASN A 188 25.49 -3.74 26.72
CA ASN A 188 25.24 -2.42 27.26
C ASN A 188 24.84 -1.38 26.20
N GLY A 189 24.85 -1.74 24.92
CA GLY A 189 24.42 -0.90 23.79
C GLY A 189 25.39 0.26 23.50
N ASN A 190 26.70 0.08 23.77
CA ASN A 190 27.69 1.12 23.54
C ASN A 190 28.44 1.01 22.20
N GLU A 191 28.19 -0.07 21.46
CA GLU A 191 28.82 -0.40 20.17
C GLU A 191 30.33 -0.59 20.23
N GLU A 192 30.89 -0.91 21.41
CA GLU A 192 32.31 -1.17 21.64
C GLU A 192 32.50 -2.49 22.40
N LEU A 193 33.50 -3.28 22.05
CA LEU A 193 33.82 -4.52 22.77
C LEU A 193 34.36 -4.21 24.17
N ASP A 194 33.66 -4.62 25.20
CA ASP A 194 34.03 -4.46 26.60
C ASP A 194 34.75 -5.69 27.19
N GLU A 195 35.47 -5.49 28.31
CA GLU A 195 36.24 -6.57 28.99
C GLU A 195 35.36 -7.75 29.46
N ASN A 196 34.08 -7.52 29.71
CA ASN A 196 33.12 -8.54 30.16
C ASN A 196 32.40 -9.22 29.02
N GLU A 197 32.51 -8.74 27.79
CA GLU A 197 31.90 -9.34 26.61
C GLU A 197 32.80 -10.43 26.02
N THR A 198 32.17 -11.52 25.58
CA THR A 198 32.93 -12.69 25.15
C THR A 198 32.85 -12.88 23.65
N LEU A 199 34.04 -12.92 23.03
CA LEU A 199 34.16 -13.26 21.61
C LEU A 199 33.80 -14.74 21.38
N ALA A 200 32.89 -15.04 20.50
CA ALA A 200 32.52 -16.39 20.12
C ALA A 200 31.78 -16.42 18.79
N SER A 201 31.91 -17.51 18.04
CA SER A 201 30.99 -17.82 16.95
C SER A 201 29.61 -18.17 17.53
N ARG A 202 28.55 -17.60 16.94
CA ARG A 202 27.16 -17.72 17.41
C ARG A 202 26.23 -17.92 16.23
N SER A 203 25.18 -18.72 16.43
CA SER A 203 24.20 -18.96 15.39
C SER A 203 23.33 -17.75 15.15
N VAL A 204 23.02 -17.46 13.86
CA VAL A 204 22.10 -16.40 13.42
C VAL A 204 20.98 -16.92 12.54
N ALA A 205 21.10 -18.15 12.06
CA ALA A 205 20.03 -18.86 11.38
C ALA A 205 20.12 -20.35 11.73
N ALA A 206 18.96 -20.97 11.99
CA ALA A 206 18.85 -22.38 12.31
C ALA A 206 17.60 -22.99 11.71
N VAL A 207 17.59 -24.31 11.54
CA VAL A 207 16.43 -25.07 11.07
C VAL A 207 16.11 -26.21 12.03
N GLU A 208 14.82 -26.39 12.32
CA GLU A 208 14.34 -27.47 13.18
C GLU A 208 13.21 -28.23 12.48
N PRO A 209 13.34 -29.55 12.26
CA PRO A 209 12.25 -30.38 11.78
C PRO A 209 11.11 -30.43 12.79
N LEU A 210 9.87 -30.27 12.33
CA LEU A 210 8.69 -30.28 13.18
C LEU A 210 7.54 -31.02 12.49
N GLY A 211 7.17 -32.20 13.00
CA GLY A 211 6.19 -33.05 12.33
C GLY A 211 6.67 -33.55 10.97
N ALA A 212 5.94 -33.27 9.91
CA ALA A 212 6.33 -33.56 8.52
C ALA A 212 6.99 -32.38 7.82
N GLY A 213 7.04 -31.20 8.45
CA GLY A 213 7.64 -29.96 7.94
C GLY A 213 8.85 -29.53 8.75
N GLU A 214 9.18 -28.26 8.65
CA GLU A 214 10.33 -27.65 9.34
C GLU A 214 10.09 -26.18 9.65
N VAL A 215 10.82 -25.67 10.65
CA VAL A 215 10.86 -24.25 10.99
C VAL A 215 12.27 -23.74 10.79
N VAL A 216 12.43 -22.65 10.01
CA VAL A 216 13.67 -21.90 9.86
C VAL A 216 13.56 -20.64 10.69
N VAL A 217 14.51 -20.43 11.60
CA VAL A 217 14.55 -19.23 12.45
C VAL A 217 15.75 -18.38 12.04
N VAL A 218 15.53 -17.09 11.86
CA VAL A 218 16.57 -16.09 11.52
C VAL A 218 16.50 -14.96 12.55
N SER A 219 17.64 -14.58 13.10
CA SER A 219 17.75 -13.62 14.20
C SER A 219 17.83 -12.16 13.76
N ASP A 220 17.29 -11.84 12.60
CA ASP A 220 17.20 -10.48 12.07
C ASP A 220 16.10 -10.40 11.00
N GLU A 221 15.00 -9.73 11.30
CA GLU A 221 13.91 -9.46 10.38
C GLU A 221 14.35 -8.52 9.25
N SER A 222 15.29 -7.61 9.55
CA SER A 222 15.73 -6.61 8.58
C SER A 222 16.50 -7.21 7.41
N ALA A 223 17.08 -8.42 7.56
CA ALA A 223 17.76 -9.15 6.48
C ALA A 223 16.88 -9.36 5.22
N PHE A 224 15.57 -9.29 5.38
CA PHE A 224 14.57 -9.45 4.31
C PHE A 224 14.06 -8.14 3.70
N THR A 225 14.53 -6.98 4.19
CA THR A 225 14.13 -5.66 3.68
C THR A 225 14.74 -5.36 2.32
N ASN A 226 14.13 -4.42 1.60
CA ASN A 226 14.61 -3.96 0.30
C ASN A 226 16.09 -3.53 0.35
N ALA A 227 16.51 -2.80 1.40
CA ALA A 227 17.89 -2.35 1.53
C ALA A 227 18.89 -3.50 1.80
N MET A 228 18.43 -4.55 2.47
CA MET A 228 19.31 -5.64 2.92
C MET A 228 19.37 -6.81 1.93
N LEU A 229 18.39 -6.96 1.06
CA LEU A 229 18.42 -8.00 0.01
C LEU A 229 19.60 -7.85 -0.96
N ASP A 230 20.12 -6.64 -1.14
CA ASP A 230 21.31 -6.38 -1.95
C ASP A 230 22.63 -6.70 -1.26
N GLN A 231 22.60 -7.05 0.04
CA GLN A 231 23.79 -7.43 0.78
C GLN A 231 24.22 -8.86 0.45
N ALA A 232 25.48 -9.16 0.76
CA ALA A 232 26.07 -10.46 0.44
C ALA A 232 25.27 -11.61 1.05
N GLY A 233 24.85 -12.55 0.20
CA GLY A 233 24.17 -13.78 0.55
C GLY A 233 22.67 -13.67 0.83
N ASN A 234 22.13 -12.51 1.24
CA ASN A 234 20.74 -12.38 1.65
C ASN A 234 19.77 -12.77 0.52
N ARG A 235 19.98 -12.26 -0.68
CA ARG A 235 19.15 -12.59 -1.85
C ARG A 235 19.21 -14.08 -2.21
N GLN A 236 20.42 -14.70 -2.11
CA GLN A 236 20.57 -16.13 -2.38
C GLN A 236 19.88 -16.97 -1.29
N PHE A 237 19.99 -16.56 -0.03
CA PHE A 237 19.27 -17.22 1.06
C PHE A 237 17.75 -17.20 0.84
N VAL A 238 17.18 -16.06 0.48
CA VAL A 238 15.75 -15.92 0.14
C VAL A 238 15.35 -16.84 -1.02
N ARG A 239 16.18 -16.95 -2.09
CA ARG A 239 15.93 -17.88 -3.20
C ARG A 239 15.89 -19.33 -2.74
N ASN A 240 16.80 -19.70 -1.84
CA ASN A 240 16.85 -21.06 -1.33
C ASN A 240 15.63 -21.41 -0.46
N LEU A 241 15.07 -20.42 0.28
CA LEU A 241 13.83 -20.60 1.03
C LEU A 241 12.64 -20.95 0.13
N ALA A 242 12.66 -20.49 -1.13
CA ALA A 242 11.61 -20.76 -2.11
C ALA A 242 11.89 -21.96 -3.04
N ALA A 243 13.16 -22.41 -3.14
CA ALA A 243 13.62 -23.26 -4.24
C ALA A 243 12.89 -24.61 -4.37
N ASP A 244 12.49 -25.21 -3.26
CA ASP A 244 11.83 -26.52 -3.22
C ASP A 244 10.31 -26.43 -3.00
N HIS A 245 9.74 -25.23 -3.21
CA HIS A 245 8.33 -24.96 -2.96
C HIS A 245 7.62 -24.48 -4.22
N ASP A 246 6.39 -24.98 -4.42
CA ASP A 246 5.51 -24.53 -5.50
C ASP A 246 4.86 -23.18 -5.17
N ARG A 247 4.83 -22.85 -3.86
CA ARG A 247 4.16 -21.65 -3.32
C ARG A 247 4.91 -21.09 -2.12
N VAL A 248 4.93 -19.76 -2.04
CA VAL A 248 5.36 -19.03 -0.83
C VAL A 248 4.22 -18.12 -0.36
N VAL A 249 3.92 -18.17 0.92
CA VAL A 249 2.98 -17.29 1.60
C VAL A 249 3.77 -16.27 2.39
N LEU A 250 3.63 -14.99 2.09
CA LEU A 250 4.11 -13.90 2.94
C LEU A 250 3.03 -13.61 3.97
N ASP A 251 3.29 -13.93 5.23
CA ASP A 251 2.31 -13.81 6.30
C ASP A 251 2.39 -12.44 6.98
N TYR A 252 1.33 -11.67 6.82
CA TYR A 252 1.10 -10.37 7.47
C TYR A 252 -0.15 -10.40 8.35
N SER A 253 -0.59 -11.59 8.78
CA SER A 253 -1.78 -11.75 9.61
C SER A 253 -1.60 -11.20 11.03
N ALA A 254 -0.36 -11.14 11.52
CA ALA A 254 -0.03 -10.52 12.81
C ALA A 254 -0.11 -8.99 12.77
N ASP A 255 0.14 -8.38 11.61
CA ASP A 255 0.38 -6.93 11.49
C ASP A 255 -0.89 -6.09 11.29
N GLY A 256 -2.07 -6.68 11.12
CA GLY A 256 -3.39 -6.00 11.11
C GLY A 256 -3.55 -4.75 10.19
N SER A 257 -2.48 -4.28 9.55
CA SER A 257 -2.43 -3.04 8.77
C SER A 257 -2.41 -3.30 7.27
N LEU A 258 -3.60 -3.59 6.71
CA LEU A 258 -3.77 -3.60 5.25
C LEU A 258 -3.65 -2.18 4.67
N PRO A 259 -2.94 -2.00 3.54
CA PRO A 259 -3.04 -0.77 2.79
C PRO A 259 -4.52 -0.45 2.50
N PRO A 260 -4.96 0.81 2.65
CA PRO A 260 -6.37 1.16 2.52
C PRO A 260 -7.01 0.73 1.20
N LEU A 261 -6.25 0.69 0.10
CA LEU A 261 -6.74 0.19 -1.18
C LEU A 261 -6.83 -1.33 -1.23
N THR A 262 -5.93 -2.05 -0.60
CA THR A 262 -5.98 -3.51 -0.50
C THR A 262 -7.22 -3.91 0.30
N TYR A 263 -7.46 -3.26 1.44
CA TYR A 263 -8.68 -3.44 2.23
C TYR A 263 -9.95 -3.14 1.41
N LEU A 264 -9.96 -2.01 0.70
CA LEU A 264 -11.07 -1.63 -0.18
C LEU A 264 -11.27 -2.67 -1.31
N PHE A 265 -10.19 -3.15 -1.91
CA PHE A 265 -10.24 -4.13 -3.01
C PHE A 265 -10.76 -5.49 -2.52
N LEU A 266 -10.29 -5.97 -1.37
CA LEU A 266 -10.77 -7.21 -0.75
C LEU A 266 -12.27 -7.08 -0.39
N THR A 267 -12.65 -6.00 0.30
CA THR A 267 -14.06 -5.71 0.62
C THR A 267 -14.92 -5.64 -0.63
N LEU A 268 -14.41 -5.07 -1.72
CA LEU A 268 -15.11 -5.01 -2.99
C LEU A 268 -15.27 -6.40 -3.61
N ARG A 269 -14.24 -7.24 -3.54
CA ARG A 269 -14.25 -8.60 -4.09
C ARG A 269 -15.27 -9.48 -3.38
N GLU A 270 -15.45 -9.32 -2.08
CA GLU A 270 -16.39 -10.08 -1.25
C GLU A 270 -17.82 -9.52 -1.27
N ALA A 271 -18.04 -8.34 -1.85
CA ALA A 271 -19.34 -7.67 -1.91
C ALA A 271 -19.90 -7.52 -3.34
N PRO A 272 -20.53 -8.58 -3.93
CA PRO A 272 -21.04 -8.54 -5.31
C PRO A 272 -22.05 -7.41 -5.56
N LEU A 273 -22.84 -7.04 -4.57
CA LEU A 273 -23.78 -5.91 -4.65
C LEU A 273 -23.07 -4.58 -4.80
N LEU A 274 -21.92 -4.40 -4.10
CA LEU A 274 -21.12 -3.18 -4.19
C LEU A 274 -20.43 -3.07 -5.55
N GLN A 275 -19.94 -4.19 -6.10
CA GLN A 275 -19.41 -4.26 -7.48
C GLN A 275 -20.45 -3.86 -8.50
N PHE A 276 -21.67 -4.40 -8.37
CA PHE A 276 -22.79 -4.06 -9.26
C PHE A 276 -23.15 -2.57 -9.17
N LEU A 277 -23.23 -2.01 -7.97
CA LEU A 277 -23.56 -0.59 -7.75
C LEU A 277 -22.48 0.33 -8.34
N LEU A 278 -21.19 0.00 -8.15
CA LEU A 278 -20.08 0.77 -8.72
C LEU A 278 -20.08 0.67 -10.26
N GLY A 279 -20.27 -0.52 -10.81
CA GLY A 279 -20.37 -0.71 -12.25
C GLY A 279 -21.57 0.04 -12.86
N ALA A 280 -22.75 -0.05 -12.24
CA ALA A 280 -23.95 0.65 -12.67
C ALA A 280 -23.77 2.18 -12.57
N SER A 281 -23.13 2.68 -11.51
CA SER A 281 -22.80 4.09 -11.33
C SER A 281 -21.86 4.60 -12.42
N GLY A 282 -20.82 3.84 -12.75
CA GLY A 282 -19.89 4.15 -13.84
C GLY A 282 -20.58 4.25 -15.20
N VAL A 283 -21.43 3.27 -15.52
CA VAL A 283 -22.24 3.27 -16.74
C VAL A 283 -23.19 4.47 -16.76
N ALA A 284 -23.86 4.78 -15.64
CA ALA A 284 -24.75 5.93 -15.53
C ALA A 284 -24.00 7.26 -15.74
N ILE A 285 -22.80 7.42 -15.19
CA ILE A 285 -21.97 8.61 -15.39
C ILE A 285 -21.59 8.76 -16.87
N ILE A 286 -21.15 7.67 -17.52
CA ILE A 286 -20.80 7.68 -18.95
C ILE A 286 -22.04 8.00 -19.81
N ALA A 287 -23.19 7.43 -19.50
CA ALA A 287 -24.45 7.69 -20.22
C ALA A 287 -24.91 9.13 -20.04
N LEU A 288 -24.77 9.69 -18.84
CA LEU A 288 -25.08 11.09 -18.55
C LEU A 288 -24.13 12.05 -19.29
N TRP A 289 -22.85 11.71 -19.40
CA TRP A 289 -21.87 12.51 -20.15
C TRP A 289 -22.10 12.45 -21.67
N GLY A 290 -22.42 11.26 -22.18
CA GLY A 290 -22.63 11.04 -23.62
C GLY A 290 -23.95 11.62 -24.15
N SER A 291 -24.99 11.71 -23.31
CA SER A 291 -26.36 12.11 -23.73
C SER A 291 -26.68 13.60 -23.55
N GLN A 292 -25.78 14.42 -23.03
CA GLN A 292 -25.99 15.85 -22.72
C GLN A 292 -27.33 16.16 -21.99
N PRO A 293 -27.80 15.39 -20.99
CA PRO A 293 -29.06 15.65 -20.33
C PRO A 293 -29.03 16.94 -19.49
N LEU A 294 -27.82 17.36 -19.04
CA LEU A 294 -27.65 18.64 -18.32
C LEU A 294 -28.01 19.85 -19.16
N ALA A 295 -27.69 19.85 -20.46
CA ALA A 295 -28.15 20.91 -21.38
C ALA A 295 -29.66 20.92 -21.56
N ARG A 296 -30.30 19.76 -21.54
CA ARG A 296 -31.78 19.66 -21.62
C ARG A 296 -32.45 20.05 -20.30
N LEU A 297 -31.84 19.73 -19.16
CA LEU A 297 -32.33 20.16 -17.83
C LEU A 297 -32.16 21.67 -17.65
N GLN A 298 -31.02 22.25 -18.06
CA GLN A 298 -30.83 23.69 -18.05
C GLN A 298 -31.83 24.41 -18.94
N SER A 299 -32.08 23.92 -20.17
CA SER A 299 -33.11 24.48 -21.06
C SER A 299 -34.56 24.27 -20.56
N ALA A 300 -34.82 23.27 -19.73
CA ALA A 300 -36.11 23.06 -19.10
C ALA A 300 -36.29 23.97 -17.86
N VAL A 301 -35.24 24.21 -17.10
CA VAL A 301 -35.23 25.16 -15.97
C VAL A 301 -35.32 26.61 -16.50
N ASP A 302 -34.61 26.93 -17.57
CA ASP A 302 -34.70 28.25 -18.22
C ASP A 302 -36.07 28.51 -18.85
N ARG A 303 -36.73 27.48 -19.44
CA ARG A 303 -38.13 27.57 -19.88
C ARG A 303 -39.11 27.77 -18.72
N ARG A 304 -38.85 27.20 -17.54
CA ARG A 304 -39.68 27.45 -16.35
C ARG A 304 -39.42 28.82 -15.71
N ARG A 305 -38.21 29.35 -15.83
CA ARG A 305 -37.83 30.71 -15.40
C ARG A 305 -38.26 31.79 -16.41
N GLY A 306 -38.31 31.45 -17.70
CA GLY A 306 -38.77 32.35 -18.76
C GLY A 306 -40.29 32.52 -18.88
N SER A 307 -41.08 31.89 -18.01
CA SER A 307 -42.55 32.03 -18.00
C SER A 307 -43.06 33.14 -17.07
N THR A 308 -42.19 34.05 -16.67
CA THR A 308 -42.59 35.31 -16.02
C THR A 308 -42.09 36.48 -16.88
N ASP A 309 -42.28 36.39 -18.21
CA ASP A 309 -42.29 37.56 -19.02
C ASP A 309 -43.58 38.36 -18.71
N VAL A 310 -43.47 39.19 -17.72
CA VAL A 310 -44.31 40.37 -17.66
C VAL A 310 -43.88 41.25 -18.83
N THR A 311 -44.50 41.02 -19.97
CA THR A 311 -44.48 41.96 -21.09
C THR A 311 -45.13 43.25 -20.56
N THR A 312 -44.39 44.07 -19.87
CA THR A 312 -44.80 45.44 -19.60
C THR A 312 -44.88 46.08 -20.96
N ALA A 313 -46.08 46.13 -21.53
CA ALA A 313 -46.34 46.86 -22.75
C ALA A 313 -45.86 48.28 -22.51
N VAL A 314 -44.77 48.66 -23.18
CA VAL A 314 -44.25 50.01 -23.12
C VAL A 314 -45.28 50.90 -23.79
N THR A 315 -46.19 51.49 -22.99
CA THR A 315 -47.22 52.38 -23.43
C THR A 315 -46.60 53.76 -23.69
N GLU A 316 -47.24 54.56 -24.57
CA GLU A 316 -46.84 55.91 -24.87
C GLU A 316 -46.71 56.76 -23.60
N GLU A 317 -47.53 56.47 -22.59
CA GLU A 317 -47.51 57.12 -21.29
C GLU A 317 -46.26 56.80 -20.46
N THR A 318 -45.78 55.57 -20.49
CA THR A 318 -44.55 55.12 -19.83
C THR A 318 -43.32 55.83 -20.44
N VAL A 319 -43.31 55.93 -21.78
CA VAL A 319 -42.21 56.65 -22.50
C VAL A 319 -42.30 58.15 -22.22
N ALA A 320 -43.49 58.74 -22.17
CA ALA A 320 -43.64 60.16 -21.88
C ALA A 320 -43.21 60.51 -20.45
N THR A 321 -43.55 59.66 -19.44
CA THR A 321 -43.11 59.86 -18.04
C THR A 321 -41.58 59.75 -17.94
N TYR A 322 -40.95 58.76 -18.59
CA TYR A 322 -39.50 58.64 -18.62
C TYR A 322 -38.78 59.83 -19.27
N LEU A 323 -39.33 60.35 -20.36
CA LEU A 323 -38.79 61.54 -21.05
C LEU A 323 -38.94 62.82 -20.22
N ALA A 324 -40.06 62.99 -19.51
CA ALA A 324 -40.27 64.12 -18.62
C ALA A 324 -39.28 64.15 -17.45
N ASP A 325 -38.98 62.99 -16.86
CA ASP A 325 -38.04 62.86 -15.76
C ASP A 325 -36.56 63.15 -16.23
N ARG A 326 -36.22 62.67 -17.41
CA ARG A 326 -34.85 62.79 -17.95
C ARG A 326 -34.55 64.13 -18.60
N HIS A 327 -35.60 64.85 -19.06
CA HIS A 327 -35.51 66.13 -19.75
C HIS A 327 -36.51 67.12 -19.17
N PRO A 328 -36.29 67.59 -17.92
CA PRO A 328 -37.26 68.48 -17.23
C PRO A 328 -37.40 69.87 -17.88
N HIS A 329 -36.57 70.18 -18.82
CA HIS A 329 -36.58 71.45 -19.59
C HIS A 329 -37.41 71.35 -20.90
N TRP A 330 -37.94 70.16 -21.23
CA TRP A 330 -38.77 70.05 -22.43
C TRP A 330 -40.24 70.34 -22.07
N ASP A 331 -40.90 71.02 -23.03
CA ASP A 331 -42.32 71.36 -22.90
C ASP A 331 -43.16 70.06 -23.12
N GLY A 332 -44.35 70.05 -22.59
CA GLY A 332 -45.24 68.87 -22.64
C GLY A 332 -45.62 68.42 -24.05
N ASP A 333 -45.65 69.36 -25.01
CA ASP A 333 -45.91 69.10 -26.43
C ASP A 333 -44.75 68.39 -27.11
N ARG A 334 -43.56 68.73 -26.72
CA ARG A 334 -42.31 68.12 -27.24
C ARG A 334 -42.19 66.64 -26.69
N ILE A 335 -42.48 66.45 -25.42
CA ILE A 335 -42.48 65.13 -24.81
C ILE A 335 -43.50 64.24 -25.50
N ARG A 336 -44.69 64.73 -25.75
CA ARG A 336 -45.78 63.99 -26.41
C ARG A 336 -45.45 63.62 -27.86
N ARG A 337 -44.80 64.49 -28.60
CA ARG A 337 -44.36 64.21 -29.99
C ARG A 337 -43.29 63.14 -30.04
N VAL A 338 -42.32 63.21 -29.13
CA VAL A 338 -41.17 62.29 -29.10
C VAL A 338 -41.64 60.89 -28.59
N SER A 339 -42.47 60.82 -27.54
CA SER A 339 -43.02 59.59 -27.06
C SER A 339 -43.86 58.85 -28.12
N LYS A 340 -44.64 59.59 -28.87
CA LYS A 340 -45.42 59.06 -29.99
C LYS A 340 -44.57 58.55 -31.15
N ALA A 341 -43.49 59.25 -31.45
CA ALA A 341 -42.54 58.81 -32.50
C ALA A 341 -41.82 57.52 -32.11
N ILE A 342 -41.31 57.39 -30.88
CA ILE A 342 -40.64 56.23 -30.36
C ILE A 342 -41.60 55.02 -30.36
N THR A 343 -42.81 55.19 -29.88
CA THR A 343 -43.82 54.09 -29.81
C THR A 343 -44.27 53.63 -31.21
N ARG A 344 -44.33 54.57 -32.17
CA ARG A 344 -44.65 54.23 -33.56
C ARG A 344 -43.56 53.51 -34.30
N GLN A 345 -42.28 53.89 -34.11
CA GLN A 345 -41.13 53.25 -34.72
C GLN A 345 -40.94 51.80 -34.21
N ARG A 346 -41.22 51.57 -32.94
CA ARG A 346 -41.13 50.21 -32.32
C ARG A 346 -42.26 49.31 -32.82
N ARG A 347 -43.48 49.84 -33.14
CA ARG A 347 -44.54 49.05 -33.76
C ARG A 347 -44.25 48.68 -35.22
N GLN A 348 -43.43 49.43 -35.94
CA GLN A 348 -43.07 49.14 -37.33
C GLN A 348 -41.85 48.20 -37.41
N GLY A 349 -40.89 48.22 -36.46
CA GLY A 349 -39.75 47.37 -36.44
C GLY A 349 -39.97 45.93 -35.84
N GLY A 350 -41.16 45.64 -35.35
CA GLY A 350 -41.54 44.31 -34.81
C GLY A 350 -42.23 43.38 -35.80
N HIS A 351 -42.19 43.67 -37.09
CA HIS A 351 -42.86 42.88 -38.14
C HIS A 351 -41.90 42.21 -39.15
N ASP A 352 -40.55 42.39 -38.95
CA ASP A 352 -39.54 41.88 -39.88
C ASP A 352 -38.54 40.94 -39.21
N ASP A 353 -38.97 40.10 -38.21
CA ASP A 353 -38.19 38.94 -37.73
C ASP A 353 -39.07 37.69 -37.69
#